data_fb5967fbdfdc84bf65b047313bf94069
#
_entry.id   fb5967fbdfdc84bf65b047313bf94069
#
_cell.length_a   1.000
_cell.length_b   1.000
_cell.length_c   1.000
_cell.angle_alpha   90.00
_cell.angle_beta   90.00
_cell.angle_gamma   90.00
#
_symmetry.space_group_name_H-M   'P 1'
#
loop_
_entity.id
_entity.type
_entity.pdbx_description
1 polymer ?
#
loop_
_entity_poly.entity_id
_entity_poly.type
_entity_poly.pdbx_seq_one_letter_code
_entity_poly.pdbx_strand_id
1 'polypeptide(L)'
;MIESVDNSRIKEIRKLKEKKYRDQEKLFLVEGEHLVLEAYKSKLLKTVILCNRDIDLDVEKIEVSEKVMNTISDMPSKVDIVGVCEIVDNKISLDSNVLILDGVQDPGNLGTIIRSAVAFNIKNIVLSKNTVDIYNPKVLRGCQGMNFHLNIIRDDLINVIKDLKDNNYTIYGTNVVNGVDIKDIKKTGKYAIIMGNEGNGISPEIKKIVKENIYIKIKDVESLNVAVATSIILYELSK
;
A
#
# COMPACT_ATOMS: atom_id res chain seq x y z
N MET A 1 -30.94 -4.01 -13.86
CA MET A 1 -30.44 -4.69 -12.65
C MET A 1 -30.08 -6.14 -13.00
N ILE A 2 -28.89 -6.63 -12.58
CA ILE A 2 -28.45 -8.01 -12.81
C ILE A 2 -28.77 -8.84 -11.57
N GLU A 3 -29.53 -9.94 -11.75
CA GLU A 3 -29.96 -10.82 -10.66
C GLU A 3 -29.22 -12.17 -10.67
N SER A 4 -28.64 -12.56 -11.80
CA SER A 4 -27.97 -13.85 -11.95
C SER A 4 -26.50 -13.75 -11.54
N VAL A 5 -26.07 -14.59 -10.61
CA VAL A 5 -24.66 -14.77 -10.24
C VAL A 5 -23.83 -15.41 -11.36
N ASP A 6 -24.50 -16.01 -12.36
CA ASP A 6 -23.89 -16.64 -13.52
C ASP A 6 -23.73 -15.70 -14.71
N ASN A 7 -24.15 -14.44 -14.58
CA ASN A 7 -23.91 -13.43 -15.60
C ASN A 7 -22.39 -13.32 -15.88
N SER A 8 -22.02 -13.26 -17.17
CA SER A 8 -20.62 -13.25 -17.61
C SER A 8 -19.83 -12.11 -17.01
N ARG A 9 -20.41 -10.89 -16.98
CA ARG A 9 -19.79 -9.69 -16.42
C ARG A 9 -19.51 -9.84 -14.92
N ILE A 10 -20.46 -10.42 -14.18
CA ILE A 10 -20.31 -10.69 -12.75
C ILE A 10 -19.20 -11.73 -12.49
N LYS A 11 -19.13 -12.76 -13.31
CA LYS A 11 -18.04 -13.77 -13.22
C LYS A 11 -16.66 -13.14 -13.44
N GLU A 12 -16.51 -12.25 -14.40
CA GLU A 12 -15.26 -11.51 -14.63
C GLU A 12 -14.89 -10.62 -13.44
N ILE A 13 -15.84 -9.84 -12.93
CA ILE A 13 -15.63 -8.98 -11.75
C ILE A 13 -15.18 -9.79 -10.54
N ARG A 14 -15.83 -10.93 -10.29
CA ARG A 14 -15.49 -11.82 -9.16
C ARG A 14 -14.07 -12.41 -9.25
N LYS A 15 -13.55 -12.65 -10.45
CA LYS A 15 -12.17 -13.11 -10.64
C LYS A 15 -11.14 -12.12 -10.08
N LEU A 16 -11.46 -10.83 -10.02
CA LEU A 16 -10.58 -9.80 -9.46
C LEU A 16 -10.30 -9.96 -7.96
N LYS A 17 -11.00 -10.84 -7.26
CA LYS A 17 -10.63 -11.28 -5.91
C LYS A 17 -9.28 -11.98 -5.88
N GLU A 18 -8.90 -12.65 -6.96
CA GLU A 18 -7.65 -13.38 -7.09
C GLU A 18 -6.55 -12.50 -7.72
N LYS A 19 -5.37 -12.49 -7.12
CA LYS A 19 -4.22 -11.70 -7.59
C LYS A 19 -3.90 -11.97 -9.08
N LYS A 20 -3.94 -13.23 -9.50
CA LYS A 20 -3.65 -13.63 -10.89
C LYS A 20 -4.47 -12.83 -11.91
N TYR A 21 -5.76 -12.67 -11.66
CA TYR A 21 -6.65 -11.97 -12.59
C TYR A 21 -6.50 -10.45 -12.46
N ARG A 22 -6.20 -9.92 -11.26
CA ARG A 22 -5.85 -8.50 -11.12
C ARG A 22 -4.62 -8.12 -11.94
N ASP A 23 -3.59 -8.95 -11.87
CA ASP A 23 -2.35 -8.73 -12.64
C ASP A 23 -2.58 -8.83 -14.16
N GLN A 24 -3.45 -9.74 -14.60
CA GLN A 24 -3.81 -9.96 -16.00
C GLN A 24 -4.67 -8.82 -16.55
N GLU A 25 -5.75 -8.49 -15.87
CA GLU A 25 -6.74 -7.50 -16.33
C GLU A 25 -6.34 -6.06 -15.97
N LYS A 26 -5.31 -5.88 -15.12
CA LYS A 26 -4.90 -4.58 -14.57
C LYS A 26 -6.04 -3.86 -13.87
N LEU A 27 -6.88 -4.62 -13.17
CA LEU A 27 -8.04 -4.13 -12.42
C LEU A 27 -8.05 -4.69 -11.00
N PHE A 28 -8.65 -3.96 -10.06
CA PHE A 28 -8.88 -4.42 -8.69
C PHE A 28 -10.21 -3.89 -8.14
N LEU A 29 -10.65 -4.45 -7.01
CA LEU A 29 -11.90 -4.08 -6.36
C LEU A 29 -11.64 -3.21 -5.14
N VAL A 30 -12.51 -2.22 -4.94
CA VAL A 30 -12.64 -1.46 -3.69
C VAL A 30 -14.06 -1.60 -3.17
N GLU A 31 -14.23 -1.76 -1.86
CA GLU A 31 -15.51 -2.04 -1.23
C GLU A 31 -15.89 -0.91 -0.27
N GLY A 32 -17.12 -0.45 -0.38
CA GLY A 32 -17.68 0.63 0.45
C GLY A 32 -17.47 2.02 -0.14
N GLU A 33 -18.38 2.92 0.25
CA GLU A 33 -18.52 4.26 -0.33
C GLU A 33 -17.24 5.10 -0.24
N HIS A 34 -16.59 5.09 0.93
CA HIS A 34 -15.38 5.88 1.14
C HIS A 34 -14.27 5.53 0.13
N LEU A 35 -13.98 4.22 -0.05
CA LEU A 35 -12.94 3.78 -0.99
C LEU A 35 -13.33 4.05 -2.44
N VAL A 36 -14.60 3.90 -2.79
CA VAL A 36 -15.12 4.20 -4.13
C VAL A 36 -14.96 5.69 -4.45
N LEU A 37 -15.30 6.57 -3.51
CA LEU A 37 -15.14 8.02 -3.68
C LEU A 37 -13.66 8.43 -3.78
N GLU A 38 -12.77 7.84 -2.97
CA GLU A 38 -11.33 8.11 -3.08
C GLU A 38 -10.76 7.62 -4.44
N ALA A 39 -11.18 6.46 -4.91
CA ALA A 39 -10.81 5.95 -6.24
C ALA A 39 -11.34 6.85 -7.37
N TYR A 40 -12.56 7.38 -7.23
CA TYR A 40 -13.14 8.31 -8.20
C TYR A 40 -12.37 9.63 -8.25
N LYS A 41 -12.09 10.25 -7.11
CA LYS A 41 -11.26 11.48 -7.02
C LYS A 41 -9.89 11.30 -7.66
N SER A 42 -9.31 10.11 -7.52
CA SER A 42 -8.01 9.74 -8.09
C SER A 42 -8.10 9.33 -9.57
N LYS A 43 -9.29 9.36 -10.19
CA LYS A 43 -9.56 9.00 -11.60
C LYS A 43 -9.23 7.54 -11.96
N LEU A 44 -9.17 6.67 -10.96
CA LEU A 44 -8.89 5.24 -11.15
C LEU A 44 -10.17 4.38 -11.20
N LEU A 45 -11.31 4.91 -10.76
CA LEU A 45 -12.59 4.21 -10.81
C LEU A 45 -13.08 4.09 -12.26
N LYS A 46 -13.33 2.87 -12.73
CA LYS A 46 -13.88 2.59 -14.08
C LYS A 46 -15.36 2.24 -14.04
N THR A 47 -15.78 1.43 -13.07
CA THR A 47 -17.14 0.95 -12.94
C THR A 47 -17.55 0.96 -11.48
N VAL A 48 -18.76 1.38 -11.19
CA VAL A 48 -19.38 1.23 -9.87
C VAL A 48 -20.51 0.21 -9.92
N ILE A 49 -20.52 -0.69 -8.96
CA ILE A 49 -21.53 -1.74 -8.78
C ILE A 49 -22.40 -1.33 -7.61
N LEU A 50 -23.69 -1.25 -7.81
CA LEU A 50 -24.65 -0.70 -6.87
C LEU A 50 -25.74 -1.72 -6.52
N CYS A 51 -26.13 -1.77 -5.26
CA CYS A 51 -27.25 -2.58 -4.78
C CYS A 51 -28.19 -1.72 -3.95
N ASN A 52 -29.44 -1.51 -4.42
CA ASN A 52 -30.48 -0.73 -3.74
C ASN A 52 -30.04 0.71 -3.36
N ARG A 53 -29.19 1.32 -4.15
CA ARG A 53 -28.74 2.70 -3.96
C ARG A 53 -28.41 3.36 -5.29
N ASP A 54 -28.34 4.67 -5.29
CA ASP A 54 -27.78 5.47 -6.39
C ASP A 54 -26.60 6.31 -5.90
N ILE A 55 -25.76 6.72 -6.83
CA ILE A 55 -24.64 7.63 -6.60
C ILE A 55 -24.39 8.46 -7.86
N ASP A 56 -24.16 9.75 -7.69
CA ASP A 56 -23.89 10.65 -8.81
C ASP A 56 -22.40 10.68 -9.12
N LEU A 57 -21.95 9.70 -9.92
CA LEU A 57 -20.58 9.58 -10.42
C LEU A 57 -20.62 9.38 -11.94
N ASP A 58 -19.72 10.06 -12.64
CA ASP A 58 -19.58 9.94 -14.10
C ASP A 58 -18.66 8.77 -14.47
N VAL A 59 -19.15 7.56 -14.22
CA VAL A 59 -18.51 6.28 -14.56
C VAL A 59 -19.59 5.24 -14.91
N GLU A 60 -19.20 4.13 -15.53
CA GLU A 60 -20.10 3.01 -15.78
C GLU A 60 -20.77 2.56 -14.48
N LYS A 61 -22.11 2.43 -14.48
CA LYS A 61 -22.90 1.93 -13.34
C LYS A 61 -23.50 0.57 -13.65
N ILE A 62 -23.34 -0.39 -12.76
CA ILE A 62 -23.95 -1.72 -12.84
C ILE A 62 -24.82 -1.93 -11.62
N GLU A 63 -26.13 -2.00 -11.84
CA GLU A 63 -27.09 -2.32 -10.78
C GLU A 63 -27.18 -3.84 -10.62
N VAL A 64 -27.08 -4.31 -9.39
CA VAL A 64 -27.13 -5.73 -9.05
C VAL A 64 -28.10 -6.02 -7.89
N SER A 65 -28.60 -7.25 -7.84
CA SER A 65 -29.37 -7.72 -6.67
C SER A 65 -28.44 -7.95 -5.47
N GLU A 66 -29.01 -7.96 -4.27
CA GLU A 66 -28.28 -8.27 -3.04
C GLU A 66 -27.56 -9.62 -3.10
N LYS A 67 -28.20 -10.62 -3.69
CA LYS A 67 -27.61 -11.95 -3.91
C LYS A 67 -26.33 -11.85 -4.73
N VAL A 68 -26.31 -11.06 -5.78
CA VAL A 68 -25.12 -10.85 -6.64
C VAL A 68 -24.06 -10.05 -5.87
N MET A 69 -24.42 -8.97 -5.21
CA MET A 69 -23.49 -8.13 -4.42
C MET A 69 -22.75 -8.98 -3.37
N ASN A 70 -23.44 -9.85 -2.66
CA ASN A 70 -22.85 -10.75 -1.66
C ASN A 70 -21.85 -11.76 -2.25
N THR A 71 -21.85 -11.98 -3.57
CA THR A 71 -20.83 -12.82 -4.22
C THR A 71 -19.60 -12.02 -4.65
N ILE A 72 -19.73 -10.71 -4.78
CA ILE A 72 -18.64 -9.80 -5.18
C ILE A 72 -17.87 -9.32 -3.94
N SER A 73 -18.55 -8.94 -2.88
CA SER A 73 -17.93 -8.44 -1.66
C SER A 73 -17.40 -9.56 -0.75
N ASP A 74 -16.26 -9.31 -0.10
CA ASP A 74 -15.67 -10.13 0.98
C ASP A 74 -15.82 -9.45 2.36
N MET A 75 -16.63 -8.40 2.45
CA MET A 75 -16.85 -7.71 3.73
C MET A 75 -17.76 -8.55 4.65
N PRO A 76 -17.45 -8.59 5.95
CA PRO A 76 -18.33 -9.24 6.94
C PRO A 76 -19.69 -8.52 7.09
N SER A 77 -19.71 -7.22 6.87
CA SER A 77 -20.91 -6.39 6.87
C SER A 77 -21.50 -6.29 5.47
N LYS A 78 -22.82 -6.03 5.42
CA LYS A 78 -23.52 -5.79 4.16
C LYS A 78 -22.91 -4.60 3.42
N VAL A 79 -22.60 -4.78 2.14
CA VAL A 79 -22.04 -3.75 1.25
C VAL A 79 -23.05 -3.49 0.14
N ASP A 80 -23.31 -2.25 -0.15
CA ASP A 80 -24.25 -1.80 -1.18
C ASP A 80 -23.54 -1.11 -2.37
N ILE A 81 -22.20 -0.95 -2.28
CA ILE A 81 -21.39 -0.33 -3.31
C ILE A 81 -19.99 -0.95 -3.39
N VAL A 82 -19.58 -1.30 -4.61
CA VAL A 82 -18.23 -1.81 -4.94
C VAL A 82 -17.73 -1.08 -6.18
N GLY A 83 -16.47 -0.69 -6.19
CA GLY A 83 -15.79 -0.09 -7.35
C GLY A 83 -14.85 -1.07 -8.03
N VAL A 84 -14.81 -1.05 -9.36
CA VAL A 84 -13.76 -1.65 -10.18
C VAL A 84 -12.79 -0.54 -10.57
N CYS A 85 -11.53 -0.68 -10.18
CA CYS A 85 -10.50 0.34 -10.35
C CYS A 85 -9.36 -0.18 -11.23
N GLU A 86 -8.72 0.73 -11.95
CA GLU A 86 -7.56 0.46 -12.80
C GLU A 86 -6.27 0.39 -11.97
N ILE A 87 -5.42 -0.59 -12.26
CA ILE A 87 -4.05 -0.64 -11.78
C ILE A 87 -3.18 0.14 -12.75
N VAL A 88 -2.56 1.21 -12.27
CA VAL A 88 -1.60 2.00 -13.06
C VAL A 88 -0.17 1.65 -12.68
N ASP A 89 0.70 1.61 -13.69
CA ASP A 89 2.12 1.39 -13.49
C ASP A 89 2.77 2.72 -13.02
N ASN A 90 3.04 2.81 -11.73
CA ASN A 90 3.70 3.95 -11.11
C ASN A 90 5.22 3.92 -11.35
N LYS A 91 5.85 5.08 -11.24
CA LYS A 91 7.31 5.25 -11.22
C LYS A 91 7.71 6.04 -9.98
N ILE A 92 8.92 5.80 -9.49
CA ILE A 92 9.48 6.60 -8.39
C ILE A 92 9.68 8.03 -8.89
N SER A 93 9.15 9.00 -8.14
CA SER A 93 9.51 10.40 -8.32
C SER A 93 10.78 10.69 -7.55
N LEU A 94 11.83 11.08 -8.25
CA LEU A 94 13.14 11.40 -7.64
C LEU A 94 13.16 12.74 -6.90
N ASP A 95 12.03 13.44 -6.82
CA ASP A 95 11.90 14.73 -6.13
C ASP A 95 11.50 14.59 -4.66
N SER A 96 11.23 13.38 -4.19
CA SER A 96 10.71 13.13 -2.86
C SER A 96 11.37 11.93 -2.19
N ASN A 97 11.25 11.88 -0.85
CA ASN A 97 11.74 10.76 -0.06
C ASN A 97 11.04 9.44 -0.40
N VAL A 98 11.72 8.33 -0.11
CA VAL A 98 11.27 6.98 -0.47
C VAL A 98 11.16 6.12 0.79
N LEU A 99 10.07 5.38 0.92
CA LEU A 99 9.93 4.31 1.89
C LEU A 99 10.07 2.96 1.18
N ILE A 100 10.98 2.12 1.65
CA ILE A 100 11.24 0.78 1.10
C ILE A 100 10.77 -0.26 2.10
N LEU A 101 9.94 -1.20 1.67
CA LEU A 101 9.38 -2.25 2.51
C LEU A 101 9.94 -3.61 2.08
N ASP A 102 10.83 -4.15 2.90
CA ASP A 102 11.50 -5.42 2.66
C ASP A 102 10.78 -6.58 3.37
N GLY A 103 9.77 -7.12 2.70
CA GLY A 103 9.08 -8.31 3.15
C GLY A 103 8.02 -8.10 4.25
N VAL A 104 7.38 -6.94 4.33
CA VAL A 104 6.22 -6.72 5.21
C VAL A 104 5.08 -7.63 4.76
N GLN A 105 4.64 -8.56 5.61
CA GLN A 105 3.69 -9.60 5.25
C GLN A 105 2.29 -9.42 5.82
N ASP A 106 2.15 -8.75 6.96
CA ASP A 106 0.83 -8.50 7.54
C ASP A 106 0.08 -7.40 6.78
N PRO A 107 -1.15 -7.67 6.27
CA PRO A 107 -1.94 -6.68 5.54
C PRO A 107 -2.32 -5.45 6.38
N GLY A 108 -2.53 -5.61 7.69
CA GLY A 108 -2.85 -4.52 8.60
C GLY A 108 -1.67 -3.57 8.78
N ASN A 109 -0.45 -4.14 8.91
CA ASN A 109 0.78 -3.35 8.96
C ASN A 109 0.96 -2.55 7.68
N LEU A 110 0.85 -3.18 6.50
CA LEU A 110 0.99 -2.46 5.24
C LEU A 110 -0.02 -1.33 5.10
N GLY A 111 -1.30 -1.58 5.43
CA GLY A 111 -2.33 -0.54 5.41
C GLY A 111 -2.02 0.64 6.33
N THR A 112 -1.54 0.38 7.55
CA THR A 112 -1.14 1.41 8.51
C THR A 112 0.08 2.19 8.03
N ILE A 113 1.08 1.51 7.46
CA ILE A 113 2.28 2.13 6.89
C ILE A 113 1.91 3.10 5.76
N ILE A 114 1.03 2.69 4.85
CA ILE A 114 0.56 3.54 3.74
C ILE A 114 -0.09 4.83 4.27
N ARG A 115 -0.94 4.73 5.30
CA ARG A 115 -1.55 5.92 5.93
C ARG A 115 -0.51 6.84 6.54
N SER A 116 0.46 6.28 7.27
CA SER A 116 1.53 7.05 7.89
C SER A 116 2.43 7.72 6.84
N ALA A 117 2.71 7.04 5.73
CA ALA A 117 3.49 7.58 4.63
C ALA A 117 2.83 8.85 4.05
N VAL A 118 1.52 8.81 3.79
CA VAL A 118 0.78 10.00 3.33
C VAL A 118 0.79 11.10 4.38
N ALA A 119 0.51 10.76 5.65
CA ALA A 119 0.46 11.73 6.74
C ALA A 119 1.78 12.48 6.94
N PHE A 120 2.91 11.83 6.68
CA PHE A 120 4.26 12.41 6.84
C PHE A 120 4.95 12.73 5.51
N ASN A 121 4.15 12.99 4.46
CA ASN A 121 4.59 13.50 3.17
C ASN A 121 5.63 12.63 2.43
N ILE A 122 5.58 11.32 2.62
CA ILE A 122 6.25 10.37 1.73
C ILE A 122 5.41 10.29 0.44
N LYS A 123 6.06 10.29 -0.71
CA LYS A 123 5.38 10.17 -2.01
C LYS A 123 5.61 8.83 -2.69
N ASN A 124 6.68 8.14 -2.34
CA ASN A 124 7.07 6.89 -2.99
C ASN A 124 7.18 5.76 -1.96
N ILE A 125 6.57 4.62 -2.27
CA ILE A 125 6.78 3.36 -1.55
C ILE A 125 7.27 2.30 -2.53
N VAL A 126 8.36 1.62 -2.19
CA VAL A 126 8.87 0.47 -2.92
C VAL A 126 8.63 -0.80 -2.11
N LEU A 127 7.95 -1.75 -2.71
CA LEU A 127 7.65 -3.04 -2.12
C LEU A 127 8.60 -4.10 -2.68
N SER A 128 9.20 -4.92 -1.84
CA SER A 128 9.91 -6.13 -2.28
C SER A 128 8.92 -7.15 -2.89
N LYS A 129 9.46 -8.15 -3.58
CA LYS A 129 8.66 -9.26 -4.14
C LYS A 129 7.87 -10.02 -3.08
N ASN A 130 8.41 -10.10 -1.86
CA ASN A 130 7.83 -10.85 -0.75
C ASN A 130 6.88 -10.02 0.12
N THR A 131 6.74 -8.73 -0.13
CA THR A 131 5.75 -7.89 0.58
C THR A 131 4.35 -8.27 0.14
N VAL A 132 3.40 -8.25 1.08
CA VAL A 132 1.98 -8.56 0.84
C VAL A 132 1.43 -7.73 -0.33
N ASP A 133 0.42 -8.27 -1.01
CA ASP A 133 -0.20 -7.60 -2.15
C ASP A 133 -0.96 -6.34 -1.70
N ILE A 134 -0.63 -5.20 -2.30
CA ILE A 134 -1.27 -3.92 -2.00
C ILE A 134 -2.78 -3.93 -2.29
N TYR A 135 -3.21 -4.72 -3.27
CA TYR A 135 -4.63 -4.87 -3.65
C TYR A 135 -5.35 -5.96 -2.86
N ASN A 136 -4.73 -6.49 -1.81
CA ASN A 136 -5.41 -7.35 -0.84
C ASN A 136 -6.54 -6.54 -0.16
N PRO A 137 -7.78 -7.06 -0.05
CA PRO A 137 -8.89 -6.33 0.56
C PRO A 137 -8.63 -5.81 1.97
N LYS A 138 -7.84 -6.54 2.78
CA LYS A 138 -7.46 -6.08 4.13
C LYS A 138 -6.50 -4.89 4.09
N VAL A 139 -5.58 -4.84 3.11
CA VAL A 139 -4.68 -3.69 2.90
C VAL A 139 -5.49 -2.47 2.48
N LEU A 140 -6.35 -2.61 1.46
CA LEU A 140 -7.18 -1.53 0.94
C LEU A 140 -8.08 -0.93 2.03
N ARG A 141 -8.70 -1.78 2.85
CA ARG A 141 -9.46 -1.31 4.02
C ARG A 141 -8.57 -0.63 5.07
N GLY A 142 -7.40 -1.21 5.34
CA GLY A 142 -6.46 -0.65 6.32
C GLY A 142 -5.89 0.71 5.91
N CYS A 143 -5.60 0.91 4.63
CA CYS A 143 -5.06 2.17 4.13
C CYS A 143 -6.12 3.27 3.87
N GLN A 144 -7.42 2.93 3.87
CA GLN A 144 -8.51 3.89 3.73
C GLN A 144 -8.39 4.79 2.49
N GLY A 145 -7.96 4.22 1.35
CA GLY A 145 -7.80 4.96 0.10
C GLY A 145 -6.50 5.77 -0.01
N MET A 146 -5.65 5.80 1.02
CA MET A 146 -4.40 6.55 0.97
C MET A 146 -3.39 6.00 -0.04
N ASN A 147 -3.54 4.76 -0.46
CA ASN A 147 -2.76 4.18 -1.57
C ASN A 147 -2.93 4.94 -2.89
N PHE A 148 -4.03 5.63 -3.11
CA PHE A 148 -4.29 6.44 -4.31
C PHE A 148 -3.47 7.74 -4.36
N HIS A 149 -2.86 8.15 -3.26
CA HIS A 149 -2.06 9.37 -3.14
C HIS A 149 -0.55 9.14 -3.19
N LEU A 150 -0.12 7.92 -3.49
CA LEU A 150 1.27 7.49 -3.47
C LEU A 150 1.69 6.81 -4.77
N ASN A 151 2.95 6.97 -5.15
CA ASN A 151 3.59 6.12 -6.14
C ASN A 151 4.03 4.83 -5.44
N ILE A 152 3.30 3.76 -5.62
CA ILE A 152 3.65 2.46 -5.03
C ILE A 152 4.09 1.53 -6.16
N ILE A 153 5.31 1.05 -6.07
CA ILE A 153 5.87 0.11 -7.04
C ILE A 153 6.34 -1.17 -6.32
N ARG A 154 6.42 -2.24 -7.09
CA ARG A 154 7.02 -3.50 -6.64
C ARG A 154 8.21 -3.81 -7.53
N ASP A 155 9.42 -3.90 -6.95
CA ASP A 155 10.64 -4.07 -7.72
C ASP A 155 11.72 -4.84 -6.94
N ASP A 156 12.85 -5.08 -7.58
CA ASP A 156 14.06 -5.60 -6.96
C ASP A 156 14.73 -4.51 -6.11
N LEU A 157 14.77 -4.72 -4.80
CA LEU A 157 15.26 -3.70 -3.87
C LEU A 157 16.75 -3.39 -4.05
N ILE A 158 17.56 -4.35 -4.51
CA ILE A 158 19.01 -4.13 -4.73
C ILE A 158 19.20 -3.11 -5.84
N ASN A 159 18.47 -3.28 -6.96
CA ASN A 159 18.53 -2.37 -8.09
C ASN A 159 18.01 -0.98 -7.70
N VAL A 160 16.86 -0.91 -7.02
CA VAL A 160 16.28 0.36 -6.56
C VAL A 160 17.22 1.11 -5.61
N ILE A 161 17.85 0.42 -4.64
CA ILE A 161 18.79 1.05 -3.70
C ILE A 161 19.99 1.59 -4.43
N LYS A 162 20.50 0.87 -5.45
CA LYS A 162 21.61 1.34 -6.27
C LYS A 162 21.23 2.60 -7.03
N ASP A 163 20.09 2.58 -7.73
CA ASP A 163 19.60 3.73 -8.49
C ASP A 163 19.37 4.96 -7.59
N LEU A 164 18.85 4.76 -6.38
CA LEU A 164 18.67 5.85 -5.42
C LEU A 164 20.01 6.44 -4.96
N LYS A 165 21.02 5.59 -4.70
CA LYS A 165 22.37 6.06 -4.37
C LYS A 165 23.01 6.86 -5.51
N ASP A 166 22.88 6.41 -6.74
CA ASP A 166 23.36 7.10 -7.93
C ASP A 166 22.65 8.47 -8.13
N ASN A 167 21.44 8.63 -7.56
CA ASN A 167 20.67 9.89 -7.50
C ASN A 167 20.85 10.69 -6.20
N ASN A 168 21.93 10.43 -5.44
CA ASN A 168 22.32 11.15 -4.21
C ASN A 168 21.30 11.03 -3.06
N TYR A 169 20.62 9.88 -2.93
CA TYR A 169 19.85 9.58 -1.72
C TYR A 169 20.74 9.01 -0.63
N THR A 170 20.51 9.46 0.59
CA THR A 170 21.02 8.76 1.78
C THR A 170 20.08 7.60 2.10
N ILE A 171 20.64 6.39 2.21
CA ILE A 171 19.87 5.17 2.44
C ILE A 171 20.02 4.72 3.89
N TYR A 172 18.94 4.76 4.65
CA TYR A 172 18.90 4.32 6.04
C TYR A 172 18.21 2.97 6.15
N GLY A 173 18.92 1.97 6.68
CA GLY A 173 18.32 0.73 7.17
C GLY A 173 17.78 0.93 8.58
N THR A 174 16.73 0.20 8.97
CA THR A 174 16.25 0.18 10.34
C THR A 174 16.79 -1.01 11.10
N ASN A 175 17.23 -0.79 12.33
CA ASN A 175 17.71 -1.84 13.23
C ASN A 175 17.09 -1.65 14.60
N VAL A 176 17.21 -2.67 15.45
CA VAL A 176 16.68 -2.60 16.83
C VAL A 176 17.68 -1.94 17.78
N VAL A 177 18.99 -2.19 17.60
CA VAL A 177 20.03 -1.85 18.57
C VAL A 177 21.27 -1.15 18.02
N ASN A 178 21.52 -1.22 16.71
CA ASN A 178 22.76 -0.69 16.12
C ASN A 178 22.45 0.40 15.09
N GLY A 179 23.11 1.55 15.22
CA GLY A 179 22.93 2.68 14.32
C GLY A 179 22.96 4.02 15.05
N VAL A 180 22.38 5.02 14.40
CA VAL A 180 22.17 6.34 14.96
C VAL A 180 20.75 6.44 15.53
N ASP A 181 20.59 7.01 16.73
CA ASP A 181 19.24 7.29 17.26
C ASP A 181 18.51 8.23 16.28
N ILE A 182 17.26 7.88 15.95
CA ILE A 182 16.46 8.66 15.00
C ILE A 182 16.40 10.15 15.35
N LYS A 183 16.49 10.51 16.62
CA LYS A 183 16.49 11.88 17.10
C LYS A 183 17.75 12.66 16.75
N ASP A 184 18.86 11.96 16.53
CA ASP A 184 20.18 12.55 16.28
C ASP A 184 20.50 12.66 14.77
N ILE A 185 19.57 12.22 13.90
CA ILE A 185 19.75 12.29 12.46
C ILE A 185 19.69 13.72 11.98
N LYS A 186 20.78 14.16 11.34
CA LYS A 186 20.82 15.42 10.61
C LYS A 186 20.25 15.20 9.21
N LYS A 187 19.10 15.78 8.94
CA LYS A 187 18.47 15.71 7.63
C LYS A 187 19.24 16.54 6.63
N THR A 188 19.92 15.90 5.73
CA THR A 188 20.62 16.55 4.62
C THR A 188 20.17 15.93 3.32
N GLY A 189 19.35 16.65 2.53
CA GLY A 189 18.93 16.19 1.22
C GLY A 189 17.84 15.12 1.24
N LYS A 190 17.78 14.33 0.17
CA LYS A 190 16.82 13.25 -0.03
C LYS A 190 17.26 11.97 0.66
N TYR A 191 16.30 11.24 1.19
CA TYR A 191 16.57 9.97 1.88
C TYR A 191 15.60 8.85 1.48
N ALA A 192 16.07 7.62 1.65
CA ALA A 192 15.23 6.44 1.62
C ALA A 192 15.35 5.67 2.93
N ILE A 193 14.22 5.23 3.48
CA ILE A 193 14.14 4.43 4.71
C ILE A 193 13.73 3.02 4.34
N ILE A 194 14.47 2.03 4.85
CA ILE A 194 14.16 0.62 4.65
C ILE A 194 13.58 0.04 5.94
N MET A 195 12.34 -0.42 5.87
CA MET A 195 11.66 -1.17 6.92
C MET A 195 11.71 -2.65 6.58
N GLY A 196 12.11 -3.47 7.52
CA GLY A 196 12.20 -4.92 7.33
C GLY A 196 10.93 -5.68 7.68
N ASN A 197 10.99 -7.00 7.50
CA ASN A 197 9.97 -7.95 7.90
C ASN A 197 9.75 -7.96 9.42
N GLU A 198 8.53 -8.29 9.86
CA GLU A 198 8.12 -8.28 11.26
C GLU A 198 8.97 -9.21 12.15
N GLY A 199 9.34 -10.37 11.64
CA GLY A 199 10.11 -11.36 12.40
C GLY A 199 11.61 -11.34 12.15
N ASN A 200 12.03 -11.07 10.90
CA ASN A 200 13.42 -11.24 10.46
C ASN A 200 14.15 -9.90 10.25
N GLY A 201 13.42 -8.79 10.31
CA GLY A 201 13.97 -7.47 9.98
C GLY A 201 14.35 -7.35 8.49
N ILE A 202 15.32 -6.53 8.19
CA ILE A 202 15.85 -6.32 6.82
C ILE A 202 16.60 -7.58 6.39
N SER A 203 16.41 -7.99 5.13
CA SER A 203 17.05 -9.18 4.55
C SER A 203 18.59 -9.09 4.54
N PRO A 204 19.29 -10.23 4.63
CA PRO A 204 20.77 -10.24 4.65
C PRO A 204 21.41 -9.59 3.44
N GLU A 205 20.79 -9.71 2.26
CA GLU A 205 21.26 -9.13 1.00
C GLU A 205 21.23 -7.59 1.08
N ILE A 206 20.16 -7.03 1.61
CA ILE A 206 20.01 -5.58 1.77
C ILE A 206 20.94 -5.06 2.86
N LYS A 207 21.11 -5.78 3.98
CA LYS A 207 22.07 -5.41 5.05
C LYS A 207 23.51 -5.28 4.55
N LYS A 208 23.92 -6.07 3.54
CA LYS A 208 25.27 -5.99 2.97
C LYS A 208 25.55 -4.68 2.23
N ILE A 209 24.50 -4.09 1.63
CA ILE A 209 24.64 -2.90 0.78
C ILE A 209 24.24 -1.59 1.48
N VAL A 210 23.55 -1.67 2.61
CA VAL A 210 23.13 -0.51 3.42
C VAL A 210 24.06 -0.39 4.62
N LYS A 211 24.80 0.71 4.69
CA LYS A 211 25.79 0.94 5.75
C LYS A 211 25.25 1.77 6.90
N GLU A 212 24.37 2.70 6.60
CA GLU A 212 23.79 3.60 7.58
C GLU A 212 22.52 2.99 8.18
N ASN A 213 22.51 2.80 9.48
CA ASN A 213 21.36 2.26 10.20
C ASN A 213 20.85 3.27 11.21
N ILE A 214 19.55 3.31 11.36
CA ILE A 214 18.83 4.09 12.36
C ILE A 214 18.05 3.17 13.29
N TYR A 215 17.86 3.62 14.53
CA TYR A 215 17.02 2.91 15.49
C TYR A 215 16.18 3.87 16.32
N ILE A 216 15.11 3.33 16.88
CA ILE A 216 14.28 4.00 17.89
C ILE A 216 14.75 3.48 19.24
N LYS A 217 15.15 4.37 20.14
CA LYS A 217 15.49 4.00 21.52
C LYS A 217 14.23 3.54 22.24
N ILE A 218 14.17 2.26 22.59
CA ILE A 218 13.07 1.62 23.32
C ILE A 218 13.57 1.03 24.61
N LYS A 219 12.69 0.73 25.53
CA LYS A 219 12.99 0.15 26.84
C LYS A 219 12.02 -0.99 27.14
N ASP A 220 12.50 -2.02 27.81
CA ASP A 220 11.72 -3.15 28.34
C ASP A 220 10.98 -4.03 27.29
N VAL A 221 11.29 -3.85 25.98
CA VAL A 221 10.79 -4.69 24.88
C VAL A 221 11.89 -4.91 23.84
N GLU A 222 11.83 -6.03 23.10
CA GLU A 222 12.85 -6.36 22.09
C GLU A 222 12.68 -5.54 20.80
N SER A 223 11.44 -5.28 20.40
CA SER A 223 11.13 -4.52 19.16
C SER A 223 9.75 -3.89 19.22
N LEU A 224 9.47 -2.98 18.31
CA LEU A 224 8.15 -2.42 18.06
C LEU A 224 7.51 -3.11 16.84
N ASN A 225 6.18 -3.12 16.78
CA ASN A 225 5.46 -3.44 15.56
C ASN A 225 5.99 -2.58 14.40
N VAL A 226 6.16 -3.17 13.22
CA VAL A 226 6.77 -2.51 12.06
C VAL A 226 6.03 -1.25 11.62
N ALA A 227 4.70 -1.24 11.68
CA ALA A 227 3.91 -0.06 11.30
C ALA A 227 4.04 1.06 12.33
N VAL A 228 4.12 0.72 13.63
CA VAL A 228 4.37 1.68 14.71
C VAL A 228 5.78 2.27 14.56
N ALA A 229 6.80 1.43 14.38
CA ALA A 229 8.18 1.88 14.16
C ALA A 229 8.28 2.81 12.94
N THR A 230 7.64 2.43 11.82
CA THR A 230 7.58 3.25 10.61
C THR A 230 6.97 4.62 10.92
N SER A 231 5.84 4.65 11.62
CA SER A 231 5.13 5.91 11.94
C SER A 231 5.99 6.85 12.79
N ILE A 232 6.70 6.32 13.79
CA ILE A 232 7.61 7.10 14.65
C ILE A 232 8.78 7.65 13.82
N ILE A 233 9.40 6.81 12.98
CA ILE A 233 10.53 7.23 12.14
C ILE A 233 10.10 8.33 11.18
N LEU A 234 8.99 8.15 10.48
CA LEU A 234 8.49 9.14 9.53
C LEU A 234 8.09 10.44 10.21
N TYR A 235 7.49 10.37 11.40
CA TYR A 235 7.16 11.56 12.20
C TYR A 235 8.42 12.35 12.59
N GLU A 236 9.44 11.68 13.11
CA GLU A 236 10.71 12.36 13.48
C GLU A 236 11.39 12.97 12.25
N LEU A 237 11.37 12.28 11.12
CA LEU A 237 11.93 12.78 9.86
C LEU A 237 11.07 13.85 9.17
N SER A 238 9.83 14.05 9.55
CA SER A 238 8.95 15.08 8.98
C SER A 238 9.10 16.44 9.68
N LYS A 239 9.67 16.48 10.89
CA LYS A 239 9.99 17.72 11.63
C LYS A 239 11.11 18.48 10.95
#